data_f1ac7d5a2ab7a3165e3b64e8f486a907
#
_entry.id   f1ac7d5a2ab7a3165e3b64e8f486a907
#
_cell.length_a   1.000
_cell.length_b   1.000
_cell.length_c   1.000
_cell.angle_alpha   90.00
_cell.angle_beta   90.00
_cell.angle_gamma   90.00
#
_symmetry.space_group_name_H-M   'P 1'
#
loop_
_entity.id
_entity.type
_entity.pdbx_description
1 polymer ?
#
loop_
_entity_poly.entity_id
_entity_poly.type
_entity_poly.pdbx_seq_one_letter_code
_entity_poly.pdbx_strand_id
1 'polypeptide(L)'
;MTSEIFSVWFLMGAALVFWMQAGFAMVETGFTRAKNAGNILMKNLMDFCIGTGVFILIGFSFLLGEDLLGFIGKPGFDIFTNYANFDWSNFVFNLVFCATTATIVSGAMAERTKFLSYCIYSGVISALVYPIEAHWIWGGGWLSQLGFHDFAGSCAIHMVGGLSALIGAKLLGPRIGKFEKDASGKIVKVNAFPGHNIPLGCLGVFILWFGWYGFNGAAATSVEQLGSIFLTTTVSPAIATVTCMIFTWVKYGKPDVSMCLNASLAGLVAITAGCDVTDCLGAAIIGIVAGLLCPFGVWLLDYKLHVDDPVGAVAVHFCNGIWGTIAVGLFATTAAPGNDRFTGLFYGGGIALLAKQLLGVLTVCAWTAVTITIVFLLIRATVGLRVTREEEIMGLDLPEHGLANAYADFVPAINTSLESADLSVAPAPFGPAAVDEAVPVVVHHAPVKTEKAESTGVKMTKVEIVCKQAAFDTLKNALMSVGITGMTVTNVLGCGIQKGKPEYYRGTLVEANLLPKVQVEVVISKVPVRTVIETAKKALYTGHIGDGKIFVYDVENVIKVRTGEEGYDALQDVE
;
A
#
# COMPACT_ATOMS: atom_id res chain seq x y z
N MET A 1 6.99 -37.41 21.09
CA MET A 1 7.15 -35.97 21.49
C MET A 1 7.63 -35.11 20.34
N THR A 2 8.72 -35.38 19.63
CA THR A 2 9.21 -34.55 18.53
C THR A 2 8.22 -34.41 17.37
N SER A 3 7.59 -35.50 16.92
CA SER A 3 6.61 -35.42 15.80
C SER A 3 5.34 -34.64 16.17
N GLU A 4 4.86 -34.75 17.40
CA GLU A 4 3.67 -34.00 17.86
C GLU A 4 3.94 -32.50 17.95
N ILE A 5 5.14 -32.10 18.42
CA ILE A 5 5.54 -30.70 18.48
C ILE A 5 5.59 -30.09 17.06
N PHE A 6 6.15 -30.82 16.09
CA PHE A 6 6.19 -30.33 14.70
C PHE A 6 4.82 -30.28 14.05
N SER A 7 3.90 -31.20 14.38
CA SER A 7 2.50 -31.11 13.92
C SER A 7 1.80 -29.85 14.44
N VAL A 8 2.00 -29.51 15.73
CA VAL A 8 1.47 -28.26 16.30
C VAL A 8 2.14 -27.05 15.66
N TRP A 9 3.48 -27.09 15.47
CA TRP A 9 4.22 -26.01 14.83
C TRP A 9 3.76 -25.77 13.39
N PHE A 10 3.48 -26.80 12.64
CA PHE A 10 2.95 -26.70 11.27
C PHE A 10 1.63 -25.92 11.20
N LEU A 11 0.69 -26.23 12.12
CA LEU A 11 -0.57 -25.49 12.24
C LEU A 11 -0.36 -24.05 12.73
N MET A 12 0.57 -23.83 13.65
CA MET A 12 0.96 -22.47 14.05
C MET A 12 1.53 -21.68 12.87
N GLY A 13 2.36 -22.34 12.04
CA GLY A 13 2.86 -21.75 10.81
C GLY A 13 1.73 -21.35 9.85
N ALA A 14 0.73 -22.22 9.66
CA ALA A 14 -0.45 -21.89 8.87
C ALA A 14 -1.21 -20.66 9.44
N ALA A 15 -1.36 -20.57 10.75
CA ALA A 15 -1.98 -19.41 11.42
C ALA A 15 -1.16 -18.12 11.23
N LEU A 16 0.18 -18.20 11.29
CA LEU A 16 1.08 -17.07 11.01
C LEU A 16 0.96 -16.59 9.56
N VAL A 17 0.87 -17.52 8.61
CA VAL A 17 0.65 -17.17 7.19
C VAL A 17 -0.74 -16.58 6.96
N PHE A 18 -1.78 -17.10 7.61
CA PHE A 18 -3.10 -16.44 7.58
C PHE A 18 -3.04 -15.00 8.08
N TRP A 19 -2.29 -14.76 9.15
CA TRP A 19 -2.10 -13.40 9.68
C TRP A 19 -1.42 -12.46 8.69
N MET A 20 -0.65 -12.98 7.73
CA MET A 20 -0.07 -12.17 6.65
C MET A 20 -1.12 -11.51 5.74
N GLN A 21 -2.36 -12.01 5.69
CA GLN A 21 -3.45 -11.35 4.96
C GLN A 21 -3.71 -9.94 5.52
N ALA A 22 -3.66 -9.77 6.84
CA ALA A 22 -3.73 -8.45 7.46
C ALA A 22 -2.52 -7.58 7.08
N GLY A 23 -1.33 -8.17 7.01
CA GLY A 23 -0.11 -7.48 6.57
C GLY A 23 -0.21 -6.97 5.13
N PHE A 24 -0.66 -7.80 4.18
CA PHE A 24 -0.91 -7.40 2.80
C PHE A 24 -1.95 -6.27 2.71
N ALA A 25 -3.08 -6.42 3.39
CA ALA A 25 -4.11 -5.40 3.42
C ALA A 25 -3.58 -4.04 3.91
N MET A 26 -2.71 -4.02 4.93
CA MET A 26 -2.10 -2.81 5.47
C MET A 26 -1.05 -2.22 4.53
N VAL A 27 -0.20 -3.03 3.90
CA VAL A 27 0.79 -2.56 2.91
C VAL A 27 0.09 -1.95 1.72
N GLU A 28 -0.88 -2.66 1.13
CA GLU A 28 -1.61 -2.16 -0.03
C GLU A 28 -2.39 -0.88 0.28
N THR A 29 -3.11 -0.85 1.39
CA THR A 29 -3.87 0.32 1.83
C THR A 29 -2.94 1.50 2.08
N GLY A 30 -1.83 1.28 2.80
CA GLY A 30 -0.89 2.33 3.14
C GLY A 30 -0.19 2.96 1.92
N PHE A 31 0.11 2.15 0.89
CA PHE A 31 0.84 2.59 -0.30
C PHE A 31 -0.06 3.10 -1.44
N THR A 32 -1.36 3.07 -1.27
CA THR A 32 -2.34 3.59 -2.23
C THR A 32 -3.03 4.85 -1.72
N ARG A 33 -3.94 5.43 -2.51
CA ARG A 33 -4.67 6.64 -2.13
C ARG A 33 -5.86 6.32 -1.24
N ALA A 34 -6.11 7.16 -0.23
CA ALA A 34 -7.15 6.99 0.80
C ALA A 34 -8.55 6.69 0.26
N LYS A 35 -8.90 7.25 -0.89
CA LYS A 35 -10.21 7.08 -1.57
C LYS A 35 -10.49 5.66 -2.09
N ASN A 36 -9.54 4.74 -1.92
CA ASN A 36 -9.65 3.33 -2.32
C ASN A 36 -9.41 2.38 -1.15
N ALA A 37 -9.30 2.90 0.09
CA ALA A 37 -8.90 2.11 1.24
C ALA A 37 -9.92 0.99 1.55
N GLY A 38 -11.20 1.29 1.53
CA GLY A 38 -12.27 0.32 1.73
C GLY A 38 -12.30 -0.76 0.65
N ASN A 39 -12.13 -0.38 -0.62
CA ASN A 39 -12.04 -1.32 -1.73
C ASN A 39 -10.87 -2.29 -1.59
N ILE A 40 -9.71 -1.78 -1.15
CA ILE A 40 -8.51 -2.61 -0.95
C ILE A 40 -8.70 -3.59 0.20
N LEU A 41 -9.25 -3.14 1.32
CA LEU A 41 -9.56 -4.01 2.47
C LEU A 41 -10.55 -5.12 2.07
N MET A 42 -11.61 -4.76 1.33
CA MET A 42 -12.61 -5.71 0.84
C MET A 42 -12.01 -6.72 -0.13
N LYS A 43 -11.11 -6.30 -1.03
CA LYS A 43 -10.41 -7.22 -1.94
C LYS A 43 -9.57 -8.23 -1.17
N ASN A 44 -8.75 -7.79 -0.22
CA ASN A 44 -7.89 -8.69 0.56
C ASN A 44 -8.71 -9.69 1.40
N LEU A 45 -9.85 -9.27 1.97
CA LEU A 45 -10.75 -10.17 2.68
C LEU A 45 -11.38 -11.21 1.73
N MET A 46 -11.91 -10.75 0.58
CA MET A 46 -12.58 -11.63 -0.37
C MET A 46 -11.62 -12.59 -1.08
N ASP A 47 -10.38 -12.20 -1.25
CA ASP A 47 -9.34 -13.06 -1.80
C ASP A 47 -9.19 -14.35 -0.98
N PHE A 48 -9.04 -14.21 0.32
CA PHE A 48 -8.98 -15.35 1.22
C PHE A 48 -10.30 -16.15 1.23
N CYS A 49 -11.45 -15.47 1.28
CA CYS A 49 -12.75 -16.15 1.36
C CYS A 49 -13.10 -16.91 0.07
N ILE A 50 -12.92 -16.27 -1.10
CA ILE A 50 -13.15 -16.88 -2.41
C ILE A 50 -12.14 -18.00 -2.64
N GLY A 51 -10.85 -17.72 -2.37
CA GLY A 51 -9.77 -18.70 -2.45
C GLY A 51 -10.09 -19.93 -1.66
N THR A 52 -10.55 -19.79 -0.41
CA THR A 52 -10.97 -20.92 0.44
C THR A 52 -12.09 -21.74 -0.22
N GLY A 53 -13.13 -21.06 -0.74
CA GLY A 53 -14.25 -21.75 -1.36
C GLY A 53 -13.87 -22.57 -2.59
N VAL A 54 -13.05 -22.03 -3.49
CA VAL A 54 -12.64 -22.75 -4.71
C VAL A 54 -11.53 -23.77 -4.45
N PHE A 55 -10.65 -23.50 -3.48
CA PHE A 55 -9.57 -24.42 -3.10
C PHE A 55 -10.12 -25.69 -2.45
N ILE A 56 -11.16 -25.57 -1.61
CA ILE A 56 -11.89 -26.71 -1.02
C ILE A 56 -12.53 -27.61 -2.09
N LEU A 57 -13.08 -26.97 -3.14
CA LEU A 57 -13.81 -27.70 -4.18
C LEU A 57 -12.88 -28.39 -5.19
N ILE A 58 -11.78 -27.74 -5.56
CA ILE A 58 -10.95 -28.14 -6.70
C ILE A 58 -9.45 -28.01 -6.40
N GLY A 59 -9.01 -26.85 -5.89
CA GLY A 59 -7.61 -26.48 -5.85
C GLY A 59 -6.74 -27.45 -5.05
N PHE A 60 -7.22 -27.90 -3.89
CA PHE A 60 -6.45 -28.81 -3.04
C PHE A 60 -6.18 -30.16 -3.72
N SER A 61 -7.18 -30.75 -4.38
CA SER A 61 -6.99 -32.01 -5.09
C SER A 61 -6.08 -31.87 -6.30
N PHE A 62 -6.11 -30.74 -7.00
CA PHE A 62 -5.18 -30.47 -8.10
C PHE A 62 -3.74 -30.30 -7.62
N LEU A 63 -3.54 -29.77 -6.42
CA LEU A 63 -2.22 -29.59 -5.83
C LEU A 63 -1.66 -30.89 -5.22
N LEU A 64 -2.41 -31.56 -4.34
CA LEU A 64 -1.93 -32.65 -3.50
C LEU A 64 -2.66 -33.99 -3.72
N GLY A 65 -3.54 -34.09 -4.72
CA GLY A 65 -4.12 -35.35 -5.14
C GLY A 65 -3.07 -36.31 -5.74
N GLU A 66 -3.44 -37.58 -5.92
CA GLU A 66 -2.61 -38.57 -6.60
C GLU A 66 -2.09 -38.05 -7.93
N ASP A 67 -0.79 -38.16 -8.17
CA ASP A 67 -0.14 -37.59 -9.35
C ASP A 67 -0.68 -38.19 -10.66
N LEU A 68 -1.12 -37.38 -11.59
CA LEU A 68 -1.49 -37.73 -12.95
C LEU A 68 -0.43 -37.24 -13.94
N LEU A 69 0.40 -38.16 -14.38
CA LEU A 69 1.41 -37.97 -15.43
C LEU A 69 2.46 -36.87 -15.10
N GLY A 70 2.69 -36.60 -13.84
CA GLY A 70 3.60 -35.54 -13.39
C GLY A 70 3.05 -34.14 -13.55
N PHE A 71 1.79 -33.97 -13.99
CA PHE A 71 1.27 -32.68 -14.40
C PHE A 71 0.23 -32.07 -13.45
N ILE A 72 -0.64 -32.87 -12.87
CA ILE A 72 -1.76 -32.41 -12.02
C ILE A 72 -2.13 -33.50 -11.01
N GLY A 73 -2.55 -33.08 -9.83
CA GLY A 73 -3.18 -33.99 -8.89
C GLY A 73 -4.57 -34.45 -9.38
N LYS A 74 -4.90 -35.69 -9.13
CA LYS A 74 -6.19 -36.28 -9.49
C LYS A 74 -7.33 -35.55 -8.78
N PRO A 75 -8.32 -35.05 -9.54
CA PRO A 75 -9.50 -34.42 -8.95
C PRO A 75 -10.18 -35.38 -7.95
N GLY A 76 -10.50 -34.87 -6.76
CA GLY A 76 -11.15 -35.66 -5.70
C GLY A 76 -11.90 -34.74 -4.74
N PHE A 77 -12.81 -35.36 -3.98
CA PHE A 77 -13.62 -34.68 -2.97
C PHE A 77 -13.42 -35.31 -1.58
N ASP A 78 -12.21 -35.77 -1.28
CA ASP A 78 -11.89 -36.51 -0.05
C ASP A 78 -12.20 -35.70 1.21
N ILE A 79 -12.11 -34.40 1.16
CA ILE A 79 -12.54 -33.50 2.25
C ILE A 79 -14.02 -33.72 2.63
N PHE A 80 -14.87 -34.12 1.67
CA PHE A 80 -16.30 -34.38 1.91
C PHE A 80 -16.62 -35.85 2.06
N THR A 81 -15.88 -36.73 1.38
CA THR A 81 -16.19 -38.16 1.30
C THR A 81 -15.39 -39.00 2.28
N ASN A 82 -14.24 -38.53 2.74
CA ASN A 82 -13.36 -39.21 3.69
C ASN A 82 -12.92 -38.31 4.84
N TYR A 83 -13.85 -37.54 5.38
CA TYR A 83 -13.59 -36.49 6.37
C TYR A 83 -12.76 -36.98 7.57
N ALA A 84 -12.99 -38.16 8.09
CA ALA A 84 -12.31 -38.67 9.28
C ALA A 84 -10.80 -38.96 9.07
N ASN A 85 -10.39 -39.21 7.83
CA ASN A 85 -8.99 -39.52 7.47
C ASN A 85 -8.37 -38.47 6.56
N PHE A 86 -9.01 -37.30 6.42
CA PHE A 86 -8.52 -36.22 5.59
C PHE A 86 -7.30 -35.57 6.25
N ASP A 87 -6.33 -35.09 5.45
CA ASP A 87 -5.16 -34.36 5.94
C ASP A 87 -5.46 -32.89 6.16
N TRP A 88 -6.07 -32.60 7.31
CA TRP A 88 -6.51 -31.25 7.70
C TRP A 88 -5.37 -30.24 7.73
N SER A 89 -4.22 -30.64 8.24
CA SER A 89 -3.08 -29.75 8.44
C SER A 89 -2.50 -29.30 7.11
N ASN A 90 -2.30 -30.23 6.18
CA ASN A 90 -1.86 -29.93 4.83
C ASN A 90 -2.86 -29.07 4.07
N PHE A 91 -4.15 -29.32 4.24
CA PHE A 91 -5.18 -28.51 3.62
C PHE A 91 -5.06 -27.04 4.06
N VAL A 92 -5.07 -26.77 5.37
CA VAL A 92 -5.05 -25.41 5.91
C VAL A 92 -3.76 -24.70 5.53
N PHE A 93 -2.62 -25.38 5.59
CA PHE A 93 -1.33 -24.80 5.23
C PHE A 93 -1.25 -24.43 3.73
N ASN A 94 -1.65 -25.32 2.85
CA ASN A 94 -1.63 -25.03 1.42
C ASN A 94 -2.71 -24.03 0.98
N LEU A 95 -3.83 -23.94 1.71
CA LEU A 95 -4.84 -22.92 1.50
C LEU A 95 -4.28 -21.50 1.70
N VAL A 96 -3.55 -21.27 2.80
CA VAL A 96 -2.99 -19.92 3.09
C VAL A 96 -1.88 -19.54 2.10
N PHE A 97 -1.16 -20.50 1.53
CA PHE A 97 -0.20 -20.30 0.44
C PHE A 97 -0.90 -19.94 -0.88
N CYS A 98 -1.97 -20.66 -1.21
CA CYS A 98 -2.82 -20.38 -2.36
C CYS A 98 -3.37 -18.94 -2.31
N ALA A 99 -3.94 -18.55 -1.19
CA ALA A 99 -4.46 -17.21 -0.98
C ALA A 99 -3.37 -16.14 -1.17
N THR A 100 -2.16 -16.37 -0.64
CA THR A 100 -1.03 -15.44 -0.82
C THR A 100 -0.70 -15.20 -2.29
N THR A 101 -0.72 -16.23 -3.14
CA THR A 101 -0.44 -16.11 -4.57
C THR A 101 -1.43 -15.17 -5.28
N ALA A 102 -2.71 -15.28 -4.97
CA ALA A 102 -3.75 -14.44 -5.54
C ALA A 102 -3.70 -13.00 -5.00
N THR A 103 -3.43 -12.82 -3.68
CA THR A 103 -3.32 -11.51 -3.03
C THR A 103 -2.22 -10.64 -3.66
N ILE A 104 -1.07 -11.20 -4.04
CA ILE A 104 0.03 -10.46 -4.68
C ILE A 104 -0.43 -9.67 -5.91
N VAL A 105 -1.38 -10.19 -6.66
CA VAL A 105 -1.89 -9.54 -7.90
C VAL A 105 -2.68 -8.27 -7.57
N SER A 106 -3.35 -8.23 -6.42
CA SER A 106 -4.19 -7.12 -5.97
C SER A 106 -3.46 -5.78 -6.00
N GLY A 107 -2.24 -5.74 -5.46
CA GLY A 107 -1.48 -4.51 -5.29
C GLY A 107 -1.10 -3.82 -6.60
N ALA A 108 -0.67 -4.59 -7.61
CA ALA A 108 -0.28 -4.04 -8.92
C ALA A 108 -1.49 -3.51 -9.73
N MET A 109 -2.68 -4.02 -9.46
CA MET A 109 -3.92 -3.66 -10.14
C MET A 109 -4.79 -2.70 -9.32
N ALA A 110 -4.33 -2.24 -8.16
CA ALA A 110 -5.07 -1.39 -7.24
C ALA A 110 -5.51 -0.06 -7.89
N GLU A 111 -6.57 0.54 -7.32
CA GLU A 111 -7.15 1.85 -7.63
C GLU A 111 -7.92 1.98 -8.95
N ARG A 112 -7.94 0.95 -9.82
CA ARG A 112 -8.60 1.04 -11.15
C ARG A 112 -9.23 -0.26 -11.65
N THR A 113 -9.17 -1.37 -10.89
CA THR A 113 -9.74 -2.67 -11.26
C THR A 113 -11.16 -2.78 -10.73
N LYS A 114 -12.10 -3.26 -11.55
CA LYS A 114 -13.46 -3.61 -11.10
C LYS A 114 -13.41 -4.70 -10.04
N PHE A 115 -14.17 -4.55 -8.98
CA PHE A 115 -14.22 -5.52 -7.87
C PHE A 115 -14.66 -6.92 -8.33
N LEU A 116 -15.68 -7.01 -9.17
CA LEU A 116 -16.13 -8.29 -9.74
C LEU A 116 -15.01 -8.99 -10.52
N SER A 117 -14.24 -8.24 -11.30
CA SER A 117 -13.12 -8.78 -12.08
C SER A 117 -12.03 -9.32 -11.17
N TYR A 118 -11.79 -8.63 -10.05
CA TYR A 118 -10.90 -9.10 -8.99
C TYR A 118 -11.35 -10.45 -8.44
N CYS A 119 -12.62 -10.57 -8.04
CA CYS A 119 -13.18 -11.81 -7.49
C CYS A 119 -13.03 -12.99 -8.46
N ILE A 120 -13.24 -12.75 -9.77
CA ILE A 120 -13.12 -13.80 -10.79
C ILE A 120 -11.68 -14.27 -10.93
N TYR A 121 -10.71 -13.36 -11.11
CA TYR A 121 -9.33 -13.81 -11.33
C TYR A 121 -8.70 -14.43 -10.07
N SER A 122 -9.03 -13.91 -8.88
CA SER A 122 -8.60 -14.50 -7.61
C SER A 122 -9.11 -15.95 -7.49
N GLY A 123 -10.40 -16.18 -7.79
CA GLY A 123 -10.97 -17.52 -7.81
C GLY A 123 -10.29 -18.45 -8.84
N VAL A 124 -9.99 -17.96 -10.06
CA VAL A 124 -9.33 -18.78 -11.08
C VAL A 124 -7.86 -19.07 -10.74
N ILE A 125 -7.14 -18.12 -10.17
CA ILE A 125 -5.77 -18.35 -9.68
C ILE A 125 -5.79 -19.45 -8.63
N SER A 126 -6.69 -19.37 -7.66
CA SER A 126 -6.81 -20.30 -6.54
C SER A 126 -7.33 -21.68 -6.94
N ALA A 127 -8.13 -21.77 -8.02
CA ALA A 127 -8.67 -23.03 -8.51
C ALA A 127 -7.75 -23.78 -9.46
N LEU A 128 -7.02 -23.06 -10.33
CA LEU A 128 -6.36 -23.65 -11.49
C LEU A 128 -4.89 -23.22 -11.65
N VAL A 129 -4.60 -21.92 -11.69
CA VAL A 129 -3.28 -21.44 -12.08
C VAL A 129 -2.22 -21.89 -11.10
N TYR A 130 -2.40 -21.55 -9.83
CA TYR A 130 -1.51 -21.92 -8.74
C TYR A 130 -1.52 -23.42 -8.44
N PRO A 131 -2.65 -24.11 -8.22
CA PRO A 131 -2.61 -25.51 -7.79
C PRO A 131 -1.92 -26.44 -8.79
N ILE A 132 -2.06 -26.20 -10.09
CA ILE A 132 -1.47 -27.06 -11.12
C ILE A 132 0.06 -26.90 -11.16
N GLU A 133 0.58 -25.68 -11.16
CA GLU A 133 2.04 -25.49 -11.18
C GLU A 133 2.69 -25.84 -9.83
N ALA A 134 2.00 -25.60 -8.73
CA ALA A 134 2.46 -26.00 -7.40
C ALA A 134 2.47 -27.53 -7.23
N HIS A 135 1.59 -28.28 -7.91
CA HIS A 135 1.67 -29.74 -8.00
C HIS A 135 2.99 -30.20 -8.61
N TRP A 136 3.50 -29.50 -9.65
CA TRP A 136 4.79 -29.86 -10.25
C TRP A 136 5.94 -29.80 -9.23
N ILE A 137 5.83 -28.90 -8.25
CA ILE A 137 6.87 -28.60 -7.26
C ILE A 137 6.69 -29.39 -5.97
N TRP A 138 5.47 -29.43 -5.42
CA TRP A 138 5.17 -29.98 -4.10
C TRP A 138 4.24 -31.20 -4.11
N GLY A 139 3.43 -31.36 -5.16
CA GLY A 139 2.47 -32.46 -5.31
C GLY A 139 3.05 -33.75 -5.88
N GLY A 140 4.39 -33.87 -5.99
CA GLY A 140 5.04 -35.04 -6.58
C GLY A 140 5.14 -34.99 -8.12
N GLY A 141 4.81 -33.86 -8.75
CA GLY A 141 4.86 -33.68 -10.18
C GLY A 141 6.27 -33.65 -10.78
N TRP A 142 6.38 -33.41 -12.06
CA TRP A 142 7.60 -33.59 -12.85
C TRP A 142 8.80 -32.73 -12.44
N LEU A 143 8.61 -31.51 -11.92
CA LEU A 143 9.71 -30.67 -11.42
C LEU A 143 10.29 -31.25 -10.13
N SER A 144 9.45 -31.74 -9.22
CA SER A 144 9.88 -32.44 -8.02
C SER A 144 10.69 -33.70 -8.36
N GLN A 145 10.19 -34.50 -9.31
CA GLN A 145 10.88 -35.70 -9.79
C GLN A 145 12.21 -35.38 -10.46
N LEU A 146 12.34 -34.25 -11.13
CA LEU A 146 13.59 -33.76 -11.70
C LEU A 146 14.61 -33.36 -10.64
N GLY A 147 14.13 -33.01 -9.41
CA GLY A 147 14.95 -32.48 -8.31
C GLY A 147 15.09 -30.96 -8.38
N PHE A 148 14.08 -30.26 -8.86
CA PHE A 148 13.88 -28.84 -8.63
C PHE A 148 13.62 -28.59 -7.14
N HIS A 149 14.09 -27.49 -6.58
CA HIS A 149 13.90 -27.16 -5.18
C HIS A 149 13.32 -25.77 -5.00
N ASP A 150 12.19 -25.68 -4.36
CA ASP A 150 11.56 -24.46 -3.86
C ASP A 150 10.89 -24.80 -2.52
N PHE A 151 11.56 -24.49 -1.42
CA PHE A 151 11.10 -24.93 -0.11
C PHE A 151 9.76 -24.32 0.30
N ALA A 152 9.64 -22.99 0.13
CA ALA A 152 8.46 -22.27 0.61
C ALA A 152 7.83 -21.33 -0.42
N GLY A 153 8.29 -21.28 -1.69
CA GLY A 153 7.51 -20.66 -2.76
C GLY A 153 8.05 -19.35 -3.36
N SER A 154 9.37 -19.14 -3.43
CA SER A 154 9.87 -18.04 -4.29
C SER A 154 9.36 -18.17 -5.72
N CYS A 155 9.35 -19.40 -6.26
CA CYS A 155 8.82 -19.73 -7.59
C CYS A 155 7.30 -19.89 -7.55
N ALA A 156 6.81 -20.89 -6.80
CA ALA A 156 5.42 -21.31 -6.83
C ALA A 156 4.42 -20.22 -6.39
N ILE A 157 4.80 -19.34 -5.50
CA ILE A 157 3.90 -18.32 -4.95
C ILE A 157 4.27 -16.95 -5.47
N HIS A 158 5.51 -16.50 -5.19
CA HIS A 158 5.88 -15.11 -5.42
C HIS A 158 6.13 -14.80 -6.89
N MET A 159 6.81 -15.67 -7.61
CA MET A 159 7.04 -15.47 -9.04
C MET A 159 5.72 -15.56 -9.83
N VAL A 160 4.85 -16.53 -9.50
CA VAL A 160 3.53 -16.71 -10.14
C VAL A 160 2.61 -15.52 -9.86
N GLY A 161 2.46 -15.11 -8.59
CA GLY A 161 1.68 -13.95 -8.22
C GLY A 161 2.24 -12.65 -8.84
N GLY A 162 3.56 -12.46 -8.81
CA GLY A 162 4.23 -11.29 -9.35
C GLY A 162 4.18 -11.19 -10.88
N LEU A 163 4.26 -12.33 -11.61
CA LEU A 163 4.08 -12.34 -13.06
C LEU A 163 2.63 -12.08 -13.44
N SER A 164 1.69 -12.66 -12.71
CA SER A 164 0.26 -12.39 -12.88
C SER A 164 -0.06 -10.90 -12.64
N ALA A 165 0.57 -10.30 -11.64
CA ALA A 165 0.51 -8.87 -11.34
C ALA A 165 1.04 -8.01 -12.51
N LEU A 166 2.18 -8.38 -13.10
CA LEU A 166 2.78 -7.69 -14.25
C LEU A 166 1.85 -7.72 -15.47
N ILE A 167 1.34 -8.90 -15.81
CA ILE A 167 0.44 -9.08 -16.95
C ILE A 167 -0.88 -8.34 -16.73
N GLY A 168 -1.45 -8.48 -15.53
CA GLY A 168 -2.68 -7.78 -15.15
C GLY A 168 -2.53 -6.26 -15.22
N ALA A 169 -1.49 -5.70 -14.61
CA ALA A 169 -1.21 -4.26 -14.64
C ALA A 169 -0.99 -3.74 -16.09
N LYS A 170 -0.33 -4.52 -16.95
CA LYS A 170 -0.11 -4.17 -18.36
C LYS A 170 -1.42 -4.14 -19.15
N LEU A 171 -2.27 -5.16 -19.01
CA LEU A 171 -3.56 -5.26 -19.71
C LEU A 171 -4.59 -4.25 -19.20
N LEU A 172 -4.55 -3.93 -17.93
CA LEU A 172 -5.40 -2.93 -17.26
C LEU A 172 -5.04 -1.50 -17.67
N GLY A 173 -3.75 -1.24 -17.88
CA GLY A 173 -3.19 0.07 -18.16
C GLY A 173 -2.89 0.88 -16.90
N PRO A 174 -2.18 2.02 -17.03
CA PRO A 174 -1.76 2.84 -15.91
C PRO A 174 -2.93 3.63 -15.31
N ARG A 175 -2.79 4.03 -14.03
CA ARG A 175 -3.69 5.00 -13.39
C ARG A 175 -3.70 6.32 -14.15
N ILE A 176 -4.85 7.00 -14.13
CA ILE A 176 -5.02 8.30 -14.77
C ILE A 176 -3.98 9.28 -14.22
N GLY A 177 -3.19 9.87 -15.11
CA GLY A 177 -2.15 10.82 -14.76
C GLY A 177 -0.79 10.21 -14.36
N LYS A 178 -0.62 8.89 -14.32
CA LYS A 178 0.68 8.26 -13.99
C LYS A 178 1.76 8.60 -15.03
N PHE A 179 1.43 8.57 -16.30
CA PHE A 179 2.33 8.90 -17.39
C PHE A 179 1.78 10.05 -18.23
N GLU A 180 2.51 11.17 -18.28
CA GLU A 180 2.20 12.28 -19.16
C GLU A 180 2.77 12.03 -20.55
N LYS A 181 1.96 12.31 -21.58
CA LYS A 181 2.34 12.13 -22.99
C LYS A 181 2.34 13.49 -23.69
N ASP A 182 3.27 13.67 -24.61
CA ASP A 182 3.26 14.79 -25.56
C ASP A 182 2.22 14.58 -26.68
N ALA A 183 2.12 15.56 -27.59
CA ALA A 183 1.21 15.52 -28.72
C ALA A 183 1.47 14.34 -29.69
N SER A 184 2.67 13.76 -29.65
CA SER A 184 3.03 12.58 -30.46
C SER A 184 2.67 11.26 -29.78
N GLY A 185 2.17 11.29 -28.54
CA GLY A 185 1.87 10.12 -27.72
C GLY A 185 3.08 9.53 -26.98
N LYS A 186 4.26 10.15 -27.06
CA LYS A 186 5.46 9.74 -26.33
C LYS A 186 5.36 10.16 -24.87
N ILE A 187 5.72 9.26 -23.95
CA ILE A 187 5.77 9.56 -22.52
C ILE A 187 6.94 10.50 -22.25
N VAL A 188 6.63 11.65 -21.66
CA VAL A 188 7.59 12.71 -21.34
C VAL A 188 7.81 12.85 -19.84
N LYS A 189 6.85 12.40 -19.00
CA LYS A 189 6.96 12.49 -17.54
C LYS A 189 6.31 11.29 -16.87
N VAL A 190 6.94 10.84 -15.79
CA VAL A 190 6.41 9.83 -14.86
C VAL A 190 6.04 10.56 -13.57
N ASN A 191 4.77 10.48 -13.17
CA ASN A 191 4.29 11.12 -11.96
C ASN A 191 4.31 10.15 -10.77
N ALA A 192 4.71 10.65 -9.60
CA ALA A 192 4.60 9.92 -8.35
C ALA A 192 3.18 9.99 -7.79
N PHE A 193 2.69 8.87 -7.28
CA PHE A 193 1.47 8.79 -6.49
C PHE A 193 1.82 8.26 -5.10
N PRO A 194 2.17 9.14 -4.15
CA PRO A 194 2.53 8.73 -2.79
C PRO A 194 1.37 8.01 -2.11
N GLY A 195 1.72 6.97 -1.34
CA GLY A 195 0.77 6.32 -0.45
C GLY A 195 0.25 7.27 0.62
N HIS A 196 -1.01 7.10 0.99
CA HIS A 196 -1.64 8.04 1.94
C HIS A 196 -1.26 7.78 3.40
N ASN A 197 -0.78 6.57 3.74
CA ASN A 197 -0.49 6.18 5.12
C ASN A 197 0.74 5.26 5.20
N ILE A 198 1.93 5.84 5.12
CA ILE A 198 3.19 5.09 5.22
C ILE A 198 3.35 4.35 6.57
N PRO A 199 2.94 4.91 7.74
CA PRO A 199 2.93 4.16 8.99
C PRO A 199 2.12 2.86 8.95
N LEU A 200 0.95 2.87 8.30
CA LEU A 200 0.13 1.67 8.11
C LEU A 200 0.86 0.64 7.21
N GLY A 201 1.47 1.10 6.12
CA GLY A 201 2.30 0.25 5.26
C GLY A 201 3.48 -0.36 6.01
N CYS A 202 4.14 0.41 6.87
CA CYS A 202 5.23 -0.06 7.71
C CYS A 202 4.77 -1.16 8.69
N LEU A 203 3.65 -0.95 9.38
CA LEU A 203 3.06 -1.97 10.26
C LEU A 203 2.74 -3.25 9.48
N GLY A 204 2.19 -3.12 8.27
CA GLY A 204 1.93 -4.25 7.39
C GLY A 204 3.20 -5.04 7.05
N VAL A 205 4.30 -4.36 6.76
CA VAL A 205 5.60 -5.01 6.50
C VAL A 205 6.09 -5.81 7.72
N PHE A 206 5.98 -5.28 8.93
CA PHE A 206 6.36 -6.03 10.14
C PHE A 206 5.47 -7.25 10.38
N ILE A 207 4.17 -7.13 10.13
CA ILE A 207 3.23 -8.26 10.21
C ILE A 207 3.60 -9.34 9.18
N LEU A 208 3.92 -8.94 7.94
CA LEU A 208 4.37 -9.86 6.89
C LEU A 208 5.67 -10.56 7.29
N TRP A 209 6.66 -9.82 7.79
CA TRP A 209 7.92 -10.42 8.22
C TRP A 209 7.73 -11.40 9.38
N PHE A 210 6.94 -11.02 10.36
CA PHE A 210 6.59 -11.93 11.47
C PHE A 210 5.91 -13.21 10.97
N GLY A 211 4.94 -13.08 10.09
CA GLY A 211 4.26 -14.24 9.45
C GLY A 211 5.20 -15.10 8.63
N TRP A 212 6.28 -14.52 8.08
CA TRP A 212 7.25 -15.23 7.26
C TRP A 212 8.07 -16.28 8.02
N TYR A 213 8.20 -16.16 9.32
CA TYR A 213 8.76 -17.23 10.14
C TYR A 213 7.90 -18.50 10.11
N GLY A 214 6.58 -18.35 10.05
CA GLY A 214 5.67 -19.46 9.77
C GLY A 214 5.71 -19.90 8.32
N PHE A 215 5.74 -18.95 7.39
CA PHE A 215 5.77 -19.21 5.96
C PHE A 215 6.97 -20.08 5.55
N ASN A 216 8.15 -19.74 5.98
CA ASN A 216 9.39 -20.47 5.71
C ASN A 216 9.62 -21.63 6.68
N GLY A 217 9.24 -21.48 7.95
CA GLY A 217 9.63 -22.42 8.99
C GLY A 217 8.65 -23.56 9.26
N ALA A 218 7.40 -23.45 8.78
CA ALA A 218 6.36 -24.44 9.14
C ALA A 218 6.71 -25.88 8.73
N ALA A 219 7.32 -26.06 7.56
CA ALA A 219 7.68 -27.37 7.03
C ALA A 219 9.02 -27.92 7.55
N ALA A 220 9.66 -27.27 8.53
CA ALA A 220 10.88 -27.77 9.16
C ALA A 220 10.65 -29.11 9.87
N THR A 221 11.63 -30.00 9.79
CA THR A 221 11.56 -31.36 10.34
C THR A 221 12.41 -31.56 11.60
N SER A 222 13.27 -30.60 11.94
CA SER A 222 14.06 -30.61 13.17
C SER A 222 14.19 -29.20 13.76
N VAL A 223 14.55 -29.11 15.04
CA VAL A 223 14.75 -27.82 15.73
C VAL A 223 15.95 -27.06 15.15
N GLU A 224 16.99 -27.77 14.78
CA GLU A 224 18.19 -27.22 14.16
C GLU A 224 17.87 -26.61 12.79
N GLN A 225 17.09 -27.32 11.96
CA GLN A 225 16.62 -26.84 10.68
C GLN A 225 15.72 -25.60 10.86
N LEU A 226 14.78 -25.65 11.79
CA LEU A 226 13.90 -24.53 12.10
C LEU A 226 14.70 -23.29 12.53
N GLY A 227 15.70 -23.47 13.40
CA GLY A 227 16.57 -22.38 13.83
C GLY A 227 17.37 -21.76 12.68
N SER A 228 17.89 -22.61 11.76
CA SER A 228 18.59 -22.16 10.55
C SER A 228 17.67 -21.39 9.61
N ILE A 229 16.46 -21.88 9.38
CA ILE A 229 15.45 -21.21 8.55
C ILE A 229 15.08 -19.82 9.14
N PHE A 230 14.94 -19.72 10.47
CA PHE A 230 14.68 -18.43 11.12
C PHE A 230 15.85 -17.47 10.93
N LEU A 231 17.10 -17.97 11.04
CA LEU A 231 18.28 -17.15 10.80
C LEU A 231 18.31 -16.61 9.37
N THR A 232 18.17 -17.45 8.35
CA THR A 232 18.19 -17.05 6.94
C THR A 232 17.04 -16.10 6.59
N THR A 233 15.84 -16.36 7.14
CA THR A 233 14.66 -15.51 7.02
C THR A 233 14.83 -14.15 7.71
N THR A 234 15.72 -14.04 8.69
CA THR A 234 16.06 -12.77 9.34
C THR A 234 17.15 -12.02 8.58
N VAL A 235 18.22 -12.71 8.19
CA VAL A 235 19.43 -12.10 7.59
C VAL A 235 19.13 -11.49 6.23
N SER A 236 18.51 -12.25 5.32
CA SER A 236 18.28 -11.79 3.95
C SER A 236 17.46 -10.47 3.89
N PRO A 237 16.28 -10.35 4.50
CA PRO A 237 15.51 -9.10 4.46
C PRO A 237 16.19 -7.94 5.20
N ALA A 238 16.88 -8.19 6.31
CA ALA A 238 17.61 -7.15 7.04
C ALA A 238 18.71 -6.54 6.16
N ILE A 239 19.52 -7.39 5.51
CA ILE A 239 20.58 -6.95 4.60
C ILE A 239 20.00 -6.28 3.36
N ALA A 240 18.90 -6.81 2.78
CA ALA A 240 18.23 -6.18 1.65
C ALA A 240 17.74 -4.77 1.98
N THR A 241 17.15 -4.58 3.15
CA THR A 241 16.70 -3.26 3.63
C THR A 241 17.86 -2.28 3.77
N VAL A 242 18.95 -2.69 4.43
CA VAL A 242 20.13 -1.84 4.61
C VAL A 242 20.77 -1.50 3.26
N THR A 243 20.89 -2.47 2.36
CA THR A 243 21.43 -2.27 1.01
C THR A 243 20.60 -1.24 0.22
N CYS A 244 19.27 -1.37 0.24
CA CYS A 244 18.36 -0.43 -0.41
C CYS A 244 18.44 0.96 0.24
N MET A 245 18.53 1.03 1.56
CA MET A 245 18.70 2.29 2.29
C MET A 245 19.97 3.02 1.82
N ILE A 246 21.10 2.34 1.80
CA ILE A 246 22.38 2.92 1.34
C ILE A 246 22.27 3.35 -0.13
N PHE A 247 21.73 2.49 -1.00
CA PHE A 247 21.55 2.80 -2.41
C PHE A 247 20.69 4.06 -2.63
N THR A 248 19.52 4.12 -1.98
CA THR A 248 18.63 5.27 -2.13
C THR A 248 19.22 6.54 -1.51
N TRP A 249 19.92 6.41 -0.39
CA TRP A 249 20.60 7.54 0.24
C TRP A 249 21.68 8.14 -0.66
N VAL A 250 22.54 7.30 -1.23
CA VAL A 250 23.60 7.76 -2.15
C VAL A 250 23.00 8.36 -3.42
N LYS A 251 21.96 7.74 -3.97
CA LYS A 251 21.37 8.15 -5.26
C LYS A 251 20.48 9.39 -5.15
N TYR A 252 19.71 9.52 -4.07
CA TYR A 252 18.70 10.58 -3.92
C TYR A 252 19.02 11.59 -2.80
N GLY A 253 20.14 11.43 -2.10
CA GLY A 253 20.54 12.28 -0.98
C GLY A 253 19.81 12.02 0.34
N LYS A 254 18.78 11.18 0.33
CA LYS A 254 18.02 10.74 1.51
C LYS A 254 17.56 9.29 1.32
N PRO A 255 17.45 8.49 2.41
CA PRO A 255 16.87 7.15 2.31
C PRO A 255 15.38 7.23 1.98
N ASP A 256 14.93 6.39 1.05
CA ASP A 256 13.51 6.28 0.67
C ASP A 256 12.83 5.22 1.54
N VAL A 257 11.92 5.64 2.43
CA VAL A 257 11.23 4.77 3.38
C VAL A 257 10.42 3.70 2.66
N SER A 258 9.66 4.06 1.63
CA SER A 258 8.79 3.12 0.91
C SER A 258 9.58 2.08 0.14
N MET A 259 10.74 2.46 -0.43
CA MET A 259 11.66 1.52 -1.07
C MET A 259 12.31 0.57 -0.07
N CYS A 260 12.71 1.06 1.11
CA CYS A 260 13.27 0.22 2.16
C CYS A 260 12.26 -0.81 2.67
N LEU A 261 10.99 -0.41 2.83
CA LEU A 261 9.90 -1.32 3.19
C LEU A 261 9.69 -2.41 2.12
N ASN A 262 9.67 -2.04 0.84
CA ASN A 262 9.59 -3.01 -0.25
C ASN A 262 10.84 -3.90 -0.34
N ALA A 263 12.02 -3.37 -0.06
CA ALA A 263 13.26 -4.15 -0.09
C ALA A 263 13.32 -5.21 1.01
N SER A 264 12.72 -4.95 2.20
CA SER A 264 12.60 -5.97 3.23
C SER A 264 11.74 -7.14 2.76
N LEU A 265 10.60 -6.87 2.11
CA LEU A 265 9.76 -7.90 1.50
C LEU A 265 10.48 -8.62 0.36
N ALA A 266 11.24 -7.88 -0.47
CA ALA A 266 12.04 -8.46 -1.54
C ALA A 266 13.11 -9.44 -1.02
N GLY A 267 13.76 -9.12 0.09
CA GLY A 267 14.71 -10.01 0.78
C GLY A 267 14.06 -11.26 1.35
N LEU A 268 12.83 -11.13 1.88
CA LEU A 268 12.01 -12.26 2.33
C LEU A 268 11.66 -13.19 1.16
N VAL A 269 11.16 -12.63 0.06
CA VAL A 269 10.84 -13.38 -1.16
C VAL A 269 12.07 -14.10 -1.72
N ALA A 270 13.21 -13.42 -1.76
CA ALA A 270 14.44 -13.96 -2.33
C ALA A 270 15.04 -15.14 -1.56
N ILE A 271 14.83 -15.20 -0.24
CA ILE A 271 15.34 -16.32 0.57
C ILE A 271 14.36 -17.50 0.64
N THR A 272 13.11 -17.30 0.29
CA THR A 272 12.01 -18.25 0.53
C THR A 272 12.22 -19.62 -0.13
N ALA A 273 12.76 -19.69 -1.36
CA ALA A 273 13.01 -20.98 -2.03
C ALA A 273 14.14 -21.79 -1.39
N GLY A 274 15.13 -21.11 -0.83
CA GLY A 274 16.35 -21.73 -0.34
C GLY A 274 16.60 -21.52 1.15
N CYS A 275 15.61 -21.13 1.92
CA CYS A 275 15.76 -20.79 3.34
C CYS A 275 16.26 -21.99 4.17
N ASP A 276 15.97 -23.21 3.73
CA ASP A 276 16.32 -24.49 4.37
C ASP A 276 17.68 -25.04 3.91
N VAL A 277 18.20 -24.58 2.76
CA VAL A 277 19.42 -25.11 2.14
C VAL A 277 20.56 -24.09 2.04
N THR A 278 20.38 -22.88 2.55
CA THR A 278 21.33 -21.78 2.47
C THR A 278 21.93 -21.47 3.83
N ASP A 279 23.23 -21.12 3.89
CA ASP A 279 23.87 -20.65 5.11
C ASP A 279 23.73 -19.11 5.30
N CYS A 280 24.27 -18.60 6.41
CA CYS A 280 24.19 -17.18 6.75
C CYS A 280 24.87 -16.27 5.71
N LEU A 281 25.99 -16.70 5.12
CA LEU A 281 26.72 -15.92 4.09
C LEU A 281 25.91 -15.88 2.80
N GLY A 282 25.39 -17.01 2.35
CA GLY A 282 24.50 -17.09 1.19
C GLY A 282 23.26 -16.21 1.36
N ALA A 283 22.59 -16.29 2.54
CA ALA A 283 21.45 -15.45 2.86
C ALA A 283 21.77 -13.94 2.82
N ALA A 284 22.94 -13.53 3.30
CA ALA A 284 23.38 -12.14 3.24
C ALA A 284 23.59 -11.67 1.79
N ILE A 285 24.24 -12.48 0.95
CA ILE A 285 24.46 -12.14 -0.48
C ILE A 285 23.13 -12.09 -1.23
N ILE A 286 22.23 -13.04 -0.97
CA ILE A 286 20.88 -13.06 -1.54
C ILE A 286 20.16 -11.75 -1.18
N GLY A 287 20.28 -11.31 0.08
CA GLY A 287 19.71 -10.05 0.55
C GLY A 287 20.31 -8.81 -0.14
N ILE A 288 21.64 -8.76 -0.32
CA ILE A 288 22.30 -7.64 -1.04
C ILE A 288 21.70 -7.49 -2.44
N VAL A 289 21.61 -8.60 -3.18
CA VAL A 289 21.07 -8.57 -4.55
C VAL A 289 19.60 -8.17 -4.55
N ALA A 290 18.79 -8.71 -3.64
CA ALA A 290 17.38 -8.34 -3.52
C ALA A 290 17.18 -6.86 -3.20
N GLY A 291 18.02 -6.29 -2.33
CA GLY A 291 17.98 -4.87 -1.96
C GLY A 291 18.32 -3.92 -3.11
N LEU A 292 19.08 -4.35 -4.11
CA LEU A 292 19.34 -3.61 -5.34
C LEU A 292 18.33 -3.91 -6.44
N LEU A 293 17.89 -5.15 -6.55
CA LEU A 293 16.95 -5.59 -7.59
C LEU A 293 15.56 -4.97 -7.41
N CYS A 294 15.12 -4.77 -6.18
CA CYS A 294 13.84 -4.14 -5.89
C CYS A 294 13.74 -2.70 -6.45
N PRO A 295 14.60 -1.74 -6.09
CA PRO A 295 14.55 -0.39 -6.68
C PRO A 295 14.85 -0.39 -8.18
N PHE A 296 15.67 -1.30 -8.69
CA PHE A 296 15.89 -1.47 -10.14
C PHE A 296 14.61 -1.92 -10.84
N GLY A 297 13.89 -2.90 -10.30
CA GLY A 297 12.62 -3.39 -10.85
C GLY A 297 11.55 -2.30 -10.91
N VAL A 298 11.40 -1.50 -9.85
CA VAL A 298 10.49 -0.34 -9.86
C VAL A 298 10.88 0.67 -10.93
N TRP A 299 12.16 1.01 -11.03
CA TRP A 299 12.65 1.90 -12.08
C TRP A 299 12.40 1.35 -13.49
N LEU A 300 12.65 0.05 -13.70
CA LEU A 300 12.43 -0.62 -14.99
C LEU A 300 10.96 -0.55 -15.42
N LEU A 301 10.04 -0.83 -14.47
CA LEU A 301 8.60 -0.78 -14.72
C LEU A 301 8.15 0.64 -15.06
N ASP A 302 8.51 1.63 -14.27
CA ASP A 302 8.05 3.01 -14.42
C ASP A 302 8.66 3.70 -15.67
N TYR A 303 9.99 3.57 -15.87
CA TYR A 303 10.71 4.38 -16.86
C TYR A 303 11.02 3.67 -18.18
N LYS A 304 10.94 2.34 -18.23
CA LYS A 304 11.24 1.57 -19.45
C LYS A 304 10.05 0.81 -20.00
N LEU A 305 9.36 0.06 -19.14
CA LEU A 305 8.22 -0.75 -19.55
C LEU A 305 6.90 0.02 -19.50
N HIS A 306 6.87 1.13 -18.78
CA HIS A 306 5.69 1.97 -18.55
C HIS A 306 4.50 1.15 -18.06
N VAL A 307 4.75 0.33 -17.03
CA VAL A 307 3.75 -0.44 -16.30
C VAL A 307 3.57 0.19 -14.93
N ASP A 308 2.35 0.58 -14.62
CA ASP A 308 2.01 1.19 -13.33
C ASP A 308 1.71 0.11 -12.28
N ASP A 309 2.61 -0.01 -11.33
CA ASP A 309 2.50 -0.90 -10.17
C ASP A 309 2.42 -0.05 -8.89
N PRO A 310 1.21 0.19 -8.35
CA PRO A 310 1.00 1.09 -7.22
C PRO A 310 1.82 0.78 -5.97
N VAL A 311 1.97 -0.51 -5.64
CA VAL A 311 2.61 -0.94 -4.39
C VAL A 311 4.01 -1.54 -4.56
N GLY A 312 4.42 -1.83 -5.81
CA GLY A 312 5.70 -2.46 -6.11
C GLY A 312 5.68 -3.98 -6.07
N ALA A 313 4.50 -4.59 -6.20
CA ALA A 313 4.32 -6.03 -6.14
C ALA A 313 5.17 -6.79 -7.18
N VAL A 314 5.29 -6.27 -8.40
CA VAL A 314 6.09 -6.91 -9.47
C VAL A 314 7.57 -6.91 -9.12
N ALA A 315 8.11 -5.77 -8.66
CA ALA A 315 9.52 -5.68 -8.28
C ALA A 315 9.85 -6.55 -7.07
N VAL A 316 8.96 -6.61 -6.09
CA VAL A 316 9.12 -7.43 -4.87
C VAL A 316 8.97 -8.90 -5.20
N HIS A 317 7.88 -9.32 -5.85
CA HIS A 317 7.52 -10.73 -5.95
C HIS A 317 8.01 -11.39 -7.23
N PHE A 318 7.85 -10.76 -8.40
CA PHE A 318 8.31 -11.36 -9.66
C PHE A 318 9.83 -11.34 -9.79
N CYS A 319 10.45 -10.17 -9.66
CA CYS A 319 11.89 -10.06 -9.83
C CYS A 319 12.65 -10.86 -8.77
N ASN A 320 12.24 -10.76 -7.51
CA ASN A 320 12.92 -11.46 -6.43
C ASN A 320 12.46 -12.91 -6.26
N GLY A 321 11.31 -13.30 -6.77
CA GLY A 321 10.91 -14.70 -6.90
C GLY A 321 11.80 -15.46 -7.88
N ILE A 322 12.09 -14.86 -9.04
CA ILE A 322 13.09 -15.38 -10.00
C ILE A 322 14.46 -15.46 -9.34
N TRP A 323 14.92 -14.37 -8.70
CA TRP A 323 16.22 -14.33 -8.06
C TRP A 323 16.35 -15.40 -6.96
N GLY A 324 15.37 -15.52 -6.07
CA GLY A 324 15.39 -16.50 -4.98
C GLY A 324 15.43 -17.93 -5.48
N THR A 325 14.68 -18.23 -6.53
CA THR A 325 14.69 -19.55 -7.16
C THR A 325 16.05 -19.88 -7.78
N ILE A 326 16.67 -18.92 -8.49
CA ILE A 326 18.01 -19.08 -9.06
C ILE A 326 19.07 -19.20 -7.94
N ALA A 327 18.90 -18.45 -6.86
CA ALA A 327 19.82 -18.42 -5.73
C ALA A 327 19.99 -19.78 -5.07
N VAL A 328 19.00 -20.66 -5.06
CA VAL A 328 19.13 -22.05 -4.62
C VAL A 328 20.22 -22.76 -5.43
N GLY A 329 20.20 -22.64 -6.75
CA GLY A 329 21.21 -23.22 -7.63
C GLY A 329 22.62 -22.67 -7.43
N LEU A 330 22.75 -21.50 -6.83
CA LEU A 330 24.02 -20.84 -6.55
C LEU A 330 24.53 -21.11 -5.14
N PHE A 331 23.67 -21.03 -4.12
CA PHE A 331 24.05 -20.93 -2.71
C PHE A 331 23.60 -22.09 -1.84
N ALA A 332 22.94 -23.13 -2.36
CA ALA A 332 22.61 -24.32 -1.56
C ALA A 332 23.91 -24.96 -1.03
N THR A 333 23.89 -25.40 0.24
CA THR A 333 25.04 -26.02 0.90
C THR A 333 24.59 -27.13 1.85
N THR A 334 25.31 -28.24 1.85
CA THR A 334 25.07 -29.35 2.81
C THR A 334 25.51 -29.00 4.23
N ALA A 335 26.07 -27.83 4.47
CA ALA A 335 26.28 -27.30 5.82
C ALA A 335 24.97 -26.80 6.47
N ALA A 336 23.92 -26.55 5.68
CA ALA A 336 22.61 -26.17 6.20
C ALA A 336 21.92 -27.37 6.86
N PRO A 337 21.41 -27.25 8.11
CA PRO A 337 20.77 -28.35 8.82
C PRO A 337 19.57 -28.93 8.04
N GLY A 338 19.56 -30.25 7.88
CA GLY A 338 18.49 -30.95 7.14
C GLY A 338 18.73 -31.03 5.63
N ASN A 339 19.75 -30.37 5.08
CA ASN A 339 20.11 -30.48 3.68
C ASN A 339 21.27 -31.48 3.46
N ASP A 340 20.95 -32.68 3.06
CA ASP A 340 21.89 -33.73 2.68
C ASP A 340 22.01 -33.91 1.14
N ARG A 341 21.25 -33.15 0.36
CA ARG A 341 21.03 -33.41 -1.07
C ARG A 341 21.50 -32.31 -2.00
N PHE A 342 21.29 -31.06 -1.63
CA PHE A 342 21.47 -29.95 -2.58
C PHE A 342 22.78 -29.19 -2.31
N THR A 343 23.58 -29.04 -3.38
CA THR A 343 24.81 -28.23 -3.36
C THR A 343 24.81 -27.31 -4.56
N GLY A 344 24.90 -26.02 -4.31
CA GLY A 344 24.90 -24.98 -5.33
C GLY A 344 26.28 -24.77 -5.97
N LEU A 345 26.28 -23.97 -7.03
CA LEU A 345 27.47 -23.71 -7.84
C LEU A 345 28.63 -23.17 -7.00
N PHE A 346 28.39 -22.21 -6.11
CA PHE A 346 29.44 -21.56 -5.31
C PHE A 346 29.97 -22.42 -4.16
N TYR A 347 29.30 -23.52 -3.84
CA TYR A 347 29.69 -24.49 -2.83
C TYR A 347 30.23 -25.81 -3.45
N GLY A 348 30.51 -25.78 -4.77
CA GLY A 348 31.15 -26.90 -5.46
C GLY A 348 30.17 -27.94 -6.07
N GLY A 349 28.85 -27.68 -6.07
CA GLY A 349 27.84 -28.57 -6.64
C GLY A 349 27.76 -28.57 -8.17
N GLY A 350 28.55 -27.76 -8.85
CA GLY A 350 28.51 -27.63 -10.30
C GLY A 350 27.22 -26.93 -10.78
N ILE A 351 26.94 -27.03 -12.09
CA ILE A 351 25.84 -26.32 -12.74
C ILE A 351 24.51 -27.10 -12.74
N ALA A 352 24.49 -28.35 -12.29
CA ALA A 352 23.34 -29.23 -12.44
C ALA A 352 22.10 -28.72 -11.69
N LEU A 353 22.25 -28.31 -10.43
CA LEU A 353 21.14 -27.74 -9.66
C LEU A 353 20.68 -26.41 -10.25
N LEU A 354 21.63 -25.52 -10.61
CA LEU A 354 21.31 -24.25 -11.24
C LEU A 354 20.50 -24.42 -12.54
N ALA A 355 20.87 -25.40 -13.37
CA ALA A 355 20.12 -25.70 -14.62
C ALA A 355 18.68 -26.14 -14.33
N LYS A 356 18.47 -26.96 -13.27
CA LYS A 356 17.12 -27.37 -12.86
C LYS A 356 16.29 -26.17 -12.35
N GLN A 357 16.90 -25.29 -11.56
CA GLN A 357 16.24 -24.07 -11.08
C GLN A 357 15.87 -23.14 -12.26
N LEU A 358 16.76 -22.95 -13.22
CA LEU A 358 16.46 -22.15 -14.42
C LEU A 358 15.34 -22.78 -15.25
N LEU A 359 15.33 -24.10 -15.42
CA LEU A 359 14.25 -24.79 -16.12
C LEU A 359 12.90 -24.62 -15.41
N GLY A 360 12.87 -24.75 -14.08
CA GLY A 360 11.67 -24.48 -13.27
C GLY A 360 11.17 -23.06 -13.44
N VAL A 361 12.05 -22.05 -13.31
CA VAL A 361 11.69 -20.65 -13.57
C VAL A 361 11.06 -20.46 -14.95
N LEU A 362 11.68 -20.98 -15.99
CA LEU A 362 11.19 -20.80 -17.37
C LEU A 362 9.83 -21.46 -17.60
N THR A 363 9.64 -22.68 -17.08
CA THR A 363 8.41 -23.43 -17.31
C THR A 363 7.24 -22.92 -16.50
N VAL A 364 7.46 -22.56 -15.23
CA VAL A 364 6.42 -21.95 -14.39
C VAL A 364 6.07 -20.54 -14.90
N CYS A 365 7.05 -19.74 -15.36
CA CYS A 365 6.79 -18.48 -16.04
C CYS A 365 5.94 -18.68 -17.32
N ALA A 366 6.26 -19.67 -18.14
CA ALA A 366 5.50 -19.95 -19.36
C ALA A 366 4.06 -20.36 -19.06
N TRP A 367 3.87 -21.26 -18.10
CA TRP A 367 2.54 -21.67 -17.62
C TRP A 367 1.71 -20.47 -17.13
N THR A 368 2.27 -19.70 -16.23
CA THR A 368 1.61 -18.54 -15.64
C THR A 368 1.30 -17.50 -16.70
N ALA A 369 2.26 -17.19 -17.59
CA ALA A 369 2.06 -16.18 -18.63
C ALA A 369 0.90 -16.56 -19.58
N VAL A 370 0.83 -17.82 -20.01
CA VAL A 370 -0.24 -18.28 -20.90
C VAL A 370 -1.58 -18.28 -20.19
N THR A 371 -1.66 -18.95 -19.05
CA THR A 371 -2.94 -19.15 -18.35
C THR A 371 -3.53 -17.84 -17.86
N ILE A 372 -2.75 -16.99 -17.20
CA ILE A 372 -3.25 -15.73 -16.65
C ILE A 372 -3.59 -14.71 -17.74
N THR A 373 -2.87 -14.72 -18.88
CA THR A 373 -3.21 -13.87 -20.01
C THR A 373 -4.58 -14.24 -20.57
N ILE A 374 -4.86 -15.54 -20.73
CA ILE A 374 -6.18 -16.03 -21.17
C ILE A 374 -7.25 -15.57 -20.17
N VAL A 375 -7.02 -15.74 -18.88
CA VAL A 375 -7.97 -15.34 -17.82
C VAL A 375 -8.29 -13.84 -17.91
N PHE A 376 -7.27 -12.97 -17.95
CA PHE A 376 -7.51 -11.53 -18.04
C PHE A 376 -8.14 -11.08 -19.34
N LEU A 377 -7.82 -11.72 -20.46
CA LEU A 377 -8.48 -11.41 -21.74
C LEU A 377 -9.95 -11.82 -21.73
N LEU A 378 -10.29 -12.97 -21.15
CA LEU A 378 -11.68 -13.41 -20.99
C LEU A 378 -12.46 -12.47 -20.08
N ILE A 379 -11.91 -12.08 -18.92
CA ILE A 379 -12.52 -11.11 -18.02
C ILE A 379 -12.74 -9.78 -18.74
N ARG A 380 -11.72 -9.29 -19.48
CA ARG A 380 -11.84 -8.04 -20.25
C ARG A 380 -12.92 -8.09 -21.30
N ALA A 381 -13.10 -9.24 -21.97
CA ALA A 381 -14.10 -9.43 -23.03
C ALA A 381 -15.52 -9.62 -22.50
N THR A 382 -15.70 -10.05 -21.25
CA THR A 382 -17.01 -10.36 -20.65
C THR A 382 -17.49 -9.26 -19.71
N VAL A 383 -16.92 -9.16 -18.50
CA VAL A 383 -17.35 -8.21 -17.46
C VAL A 383 -16.57 -6.89 -17.48
N GLY A 384 -15.49 -6.84 -18.27
CA GLY A 384 -14.58 -5.70 -18.31
C GLY A 384 -13.60 -5.69 -17.15
N LEU A 385 -12.34 -5.30 -17.38
CA LEU A 385 -11.28 -5.37 -16.38
C LEU A 385 -11.15 -4.08 -15.56
N ARG A 386 -11.38 -2.92 -16.20
CA ARG A 386 -11.17 -1.59 -15.62
C ARG A 386 -12.49 -0.88 -15.32
N VAL A 387 -12.51 -0.13 -14.24
CA VAL A 387 -13.59 0.81 -13.92
C VAL A 387 -13.65 1.97 -14.92
N THR A 388 -14.73 2.76 -14.89
CA THR A 388 -14.85 3.97 -15.72
C THR A 388 -13.86 5.05 -15.26
N ARG A 389 -13.67 6.05 -16.12
CA ARG A 389 -12.79 7.18 -15.80
C ARG A 389 -13.28 7.97 -14.57
N GLU A 390 -14.57 8.15 -14.47
CA GLU A 390 -15.26 8.87 -13.41
C GLU A 390 -15.09 8.16 -12.06
N GLU A 391 -15.31 6.85 -12.03
CA GLU A 391 -15.11 6.01 -10.85
C GLU A 391 -13.66 6.02 -10.37
N GLU A 392 -12.69 5.94 -11.30
CA GLU A 392 -11.26 6.00 -10.94
C GLU A 392 -10.87 7.37 -10.36
N ILE A 393 -11.44 8.48 -10.89
CA ILE A 393 -11.21 9.83 -10.36
C ILE A 393 -11.83 9.98 -8.98
N MET A 394 -13.06 9.51 -8.80
CA MET A 394 -13.77 9.54 -7.52
C MET A 394 -13.07 8.68 -6.45
N GLY A 395 -12.60 7.49 -6.84
CA GLY A 395 -12.11 6.45 -5.95
C GLY A 395 -13.12 5.31 -5.84
N LEU A 396 -12.65 4.10 -5.55
CA LEU A 396 -13.45 2.90 -5.68
C LEU A 396 -14.30 2.57 -4.46
N ASP A 397 -14.08 3.25 -3.33
CA ASP A 397 -14.83 2.97 -2.10
C ASP A 397 -16.33 3.24 -2.28
N LEU A 398 -16.69 4.37 -2.87
CA LEU A 398 -18.08 4.75 -3.07
C LEU A 398 -18.77 3.95 -4.20
N PRO A 399 -18.24 3.90 -5.44
CA PRO A 399 -18.93 3.24 -6.54
C PRO A 399 -19.00 1.72 -6.42
N GLU A 400 -17.97 1.06 -5.83
CA GLU A 400 -17.95 -0.39 -5.74
C GLU A 400 -18.53 -0.94 -4.42
N HIS A 401 -18.59 -0.13 -3.34
CA HIS A 401 -19.01 -0.59 -2.01
C HIS A 401 -20.03 0.30 -1.30
N GLY A 402 -20.40 1.44 -1.87
CA GLY A 402 -21.27 2.41 -1.22
C GLY A 402 -20.65 3.06 0.02
N LEU A 403 -19.33 2.95 0.19
CA LEU A 403 -18.59 3.47 1.33
C LEU A 403 -18.11 4.89 1.02
N ALA A 404 -18.78 5.88 1.59
CA ALA A 404 -18.46 7.28 1.33
C ALA A 404 -17.03 7.65 1.81
N ASN A 405 -16.59 7.09 2.93
CA ASN A 405 -15.26 7.32 3.48
C ASN A 405 -14.86 6.18 4.43
N ALA A 406 -13.71 5.57 4.19
CA ALA A 406 -13.15 4.56 5.09
C ALA A 406 -12.56 5.17 6.39
N TYR A 407 -12.36 6.49 6.44
CA TYR A 407 -11.78 7.25 7.55
C TYR A 407 -12.74 8.36 8.02
N ALA A 408 -13.97 7.99 8.42
CA ALA A 408 -15.10 8.90 8.60
C ALA A 408 -14.75 10.21 9.35
N ASP A 409 -14.03 10.16 10.46
CA ASP A 409 -13.73 11.34 11.28
C ASP A 409 -12.32 11.92 11.07
N PHE A 410 -11.50 11.32 10.20
CA PHE A 410 -10.11 11.72 9.98
C PHE A 410 -9.87 12.48 8.67
N VAL A 411 -10.80 12.45 7.76
CA VAL A 411 -10.73 13.20 6.50
C VAL A 411 -11.65 14.40 6.65
N PRO A 412 -11.13 15.65 6.57
CA PRO A 412 -12.00 16.80 6.44
C PRO A 412 -12.99 16.53 5.32
N ALA A 413 -14.28 16.65 5.57
CA ALA A 413 -15.28 16.59 4.52
C ALA A 413 -14.84 17.60 3.45
N ILE A 414 -14.31 17.10 2.35
CA ILE A 414 -14.15 17.92 1.16
C ILE A 414 -15.59 18.16 0.73
N ASN A 415 -16.15 19.30 1.14
CA ASN A 415 -17.36 19.81 0.54
C ASN A 415 -17.06 19.90 -0.95
N THR A 416 -17.39 18.86 -1.67
CA THR A 416 -17.52 18.89 -3.12
C THR A 416 -18.79 19.69 -3.41
N SER A 417 -18.71 21.01 -3.20
CA SER A 417 -19.53 21.95 -3.93
C SER A 417 -19.02 21.97 -5.38
N LEU A 418 -19.07 20.81 -6.02
CA LEU A 418 -19.16 20.68 -7.47
C LEU A 418 -20.64 20.84 -7.85
N GLU A 419 -21.28 21.85 -7.29
CA GLU A 419 -22.47 22.45 -7.86
C GLU A 419 -22.00 23.47 -8.88
N SER A 420 -21.92 23.04 -10.10
CA SER A 420 -22.19 23.71 -11.38
C SER A 420 -21.34 23.13 -12.50
N ALA A 421 -21.61 21.88 -12.83
CA ALA A 421 -21.46 21.41 -14.19
C ALA A 421 -22.66 20.52 -14.48
N ASP A 422 -23.65 21.10 -15.07
CA ASP A 422 -24.73 20.55 -15.89
C ASP A 422 -24.76 18.99 -15.98
N LEU A 423 -25.30 18.35 -14.95
CA LEU A 423 -25.80 16.98 -15.02
C LEU A 423 -27.26 17.01 -14.60
N SER A 424 -28.14 17.12 -15.59
CA SER A 424 -29.56 16.85 -15.45
C SER A 424 -29.78 15.36 -15.14
N VAL A 425 -29.45 14.95 -13.93
CA VAL A 425 -29.96 13.72 -13.33
C VAL A 425 -31.14 14.15 -12.47
N ALA A 426 -32.34 13.77 -12.88
CA ALA A 426 -33.51 13.97 -12.09
C ALA A 426 -33.30 13.38 -10.69
N PRO A 427 -33.60 14.13 -9.61
CA PRO A 427 -33.51 13.60 -8.26
C PRO A 427 -34.52 12.47 -8.12
N ALA A 428 -34.07 11.31 -7.62
CA ALA A 428 -35.02 10.32 -7.12
C ALA A 428 -35.90 10.99 -6.05
N PRO A 429 -37.22 10.77 -6.05
CA PRO A 429 -38.08 11.42 -5.10
C PRO A 429 -37.85 10.83 -3.72
N PHE A 430 -37.03 11.51 -2.91
CA PHE A 430 -37.20 11.42 -1.47
C PHE A 430 -38.54 12.10 -1.19
N GLY A 431 -39.52 11.32 -0.75
CA GLY A 431 -40.75 11.87 -0.28
C GLY A 431 -40.48 12.92 0.81
N PRO A 432 -41.27 13.97 0.92
CA PRO A 432 -41.09 14.97 1.97
C PRO A 432 -41.12 14.24 3.32
N ALA A 433 -40.08 14.47 4.13
CA ALA A 433 -40.11 14.06 5.52
C ALA A 433 -41.38 14.60 6.15
N ALA A 434 -42.10 13.74 6.87
CA ALA A 434 -43.37 14.14 7.48
C ALA A 434 -43.11 15.38 8.34
N VAL A 435 -43.91 16.42 8.12
CA VAL A 435 -43.79 17.74 8.77
C VAL A 435 -43.96 17.65 10.30
N ASP A 436 -44.39 16.52 10.81
CA ASP A 436 -44.67 16.26 12.22
C ASP A 436 -43.41 15.91 13.08
N GLU A 437 -42.24 15.70 12.45
CA GLU A 437 -40.98 15.45 13.18
C GLU A 437 -40.06 16.67 13.23
N ALA A 438 -40.41 17.78 12.63
CA ALA A 438 -39.61 19.00 12.72
C ALA A 438 -39.90 19.70 14.06
N VAL A 439 -38.84 19.75 14.91
CA VAL A 439 -38.88 20.63 16.09
C VAL A 439 -39.09 22.06 15.60
N PRO A 440 -40.19 22.75 16.01
CA PRO A 440 -40.46 24.09 15.53
C PRO A 440 -39.34 25.03 16.01
N VAL A 441 -38.51 25.47 15.09
CA VAL A 441 -37.61 26.58 15.34
C VAL A 441 -38.45 27.83 15.40
N VAL A 442 -38.65 28.40 16.58
CA VAL A 442 -39.26 29.71 16.72
C VAL A 442 -38.25 30.72 16.16
N VAL A 443 -38.40 31.04 14.89
CA VAL A 443 -37.65 32.14 14.29
C VAL A 443 -38.29 33.42 14.83
N HIS A 444 -37.65 33.99 15.86
CA HIS A 444 -37.92 35.39 16.21
C HIS A 444 -37.34 36.23 15.07
N HIS A 445 -38.20 36.58 14.11
CA HIS A 445 -37.92 37.72 13.25
C HIS A 445 -38.00 38.99 14.11
N ALA A 446 -36.91 39.30 14.79
CA ALA A 446 -36.70 40.69 15.15
C ALA A 446 -36.57 41.44 13.82
N PRO A 447 -37.36 42.54 13.60
CA PRO A 447 -37.17 43.34 12.44
C PRO A 447 -35.72 43.81 12.43
N VAL A 448 -34.96 43.41 11.38
CA VAL A 448 -33.65 43.97 11.12
C VAL A 448 -33.91 45.47 10.83
N LYS A 449 -33.87 46.26 11.88
CA LYS A 449 -33.60 47.67 11.74
C LYS A 449 -32.18 47.78 11.25
N THR A 450 -32.02 48.08 9.97
CA THR A 450 -30.81 48.67 9.42
C THR A 450 -30.67 50.08 10.02
N GLU A 451 -30.56 50.17 11.33
CA GLU A 451 -29.93 51.32 11.93
C GLU A 451 -28.43 51.10 11.74
N LYS A 452 -27.80 51.99 11.00
CA LYS A 452 -26.35 52.13 11.05
C LYS A 452 -26.00 52.12 12.53
N ALA A 453 -25.32 51.06 13.00
CA ALA A 453 -24.73 51.04 14.32
C ALA A 453 -23.94 52.36 14.41
N GLU A 454 -24.29 53.21 15.37
CA GLU A 454 -23.44 54.38 15.68
C GLU A 454 -22.07 53.79 15.99
N SER A 455 -21.14 54.05 15.07
CA SER A 455 -19.78 53.59 15.25
C SER A 455 -19.27 54.20 16.55
N THR A 456 -18.91 53.38 17.54
CA THR A 456 -18.29 53.83 18.77
C THR A 456 -16.93 54.52 18.53
N GLY A 457 -16.62 54.87 17.31
CA GLY A 457 -15.39 55.54 16.90
C GLY A 457 -14.11 54.70 17.01
N VAL A 458 -14.22 53.47 17.56
CA VAL A 458 -13.08 52.59 17.69
C VAL A 458 -13.01 51.66 16.48
N LYS A 459 -11.98 51.83 15.67
CA LYS A 459 -11.75 51.02 14.48
C LYS A 459 -11.32 49.61 14.88
N MET A 460 -12.03 48.59 14.41
CA MET A 460 -11.67 47.18 14.54
C MET A 460 -10.96 46.72 13.26
N THR A 461 -9.87 45.99 13.43
CA THR A 461 -9.05 45.54 12.29
C THR A 461 -8.69 44.07 12.46
N LYS A 462 -8.95 43.27 11.44
CA LYS A 462 -8.43 41.87 11.35
C LYS A 462 -7.06 41.93 10.67
N VAL A 463 -6.06 41.33 11.32
CA VAL A 463 -4.73 41.12 10.75
C VAL A 463 -4.56 39.60 10.55
N GLU A 464 -4.38 39.23 9.30
CA GLU A 464 -4.12 37.85 8.88
C GLU A 464 -2.66 37.69 8.48
N ILE A 465 -1.96 36.74 9.05
CA ILE A 465 -0.53 36.52 8.86
C ILE A 465 -0.31 35.10 8.37
N VAL A 466 0.18 34.92 7.16
CA VAL A 466 0.55 33.62 6.61
C VAL A 466 2.06 33.45 6.69
N CYS A 467 2.56 32.48 7.43
CA CYS A 467 3.99 32.27 7.65
C CYS A 467 4.39 30.77 7.55
N LYS A 468 5.70 30.50 7.63
CA LYS A 468 6.22 29.12 7.75
C LYS A 468 5.81 28.51 9.08
N GLN A 469 5.48 27.24 9.10
CA GLN A 469 5.12 26.51 10.32
C GLN A 469 6.23 26.61 11.39
N ALA A 470 7.51 26.49 10.98
CA ALA A 470 8.64 26.60 11.89
C ALA A 470 8.81 28.01 12.53
N ALA A 471 8.18 29.05 12.00
CA ALA A 471 8.24 30.40 12.55
C ALA A 471 7.04 30.76 13.45
N PHE A 472 6.08 29.83 13.59
CA PHE A 472 4.82 30.10 14.30
C PHE A 472 5.03 30.45 15.78
N ASP A 473 5.84 29.67 16.51
CA ASP A 473 6.06 29.91 17.93
C ASP A 473 6.75 31.26 18.19
N THR A 474 7.68 31.64 17.31
CA THR A 474 8.33 32.96 17.38
C THR A 474 7.32 34.08 17.15
N LEU A 475 6.46 33.95 16.14
CA LEU A 475 5.39 34.90 15.85
C LEU A 475 4.39 34.99 17.02
N LYS A 476 3.92 33.86 17.53
CA LYS A 476 2.98 33.77 18.64
C LYS A 476 3.52 34.53 19.87
N ASN A 477 4.74 34.21 20.28
CA ASN A 477 5.35 34.84 21.46
C ASN A 477 5.54 36.35 21.25
N ALA A 478 5.92 36.76 20.06
CA ALA A 478 6.07 38.19 19.72
C ALA A 478 4.73 38.94 19.77
N LEU A 479 3.65 38.35 19.24
CA LEU A 479 2.31 38.94 19.27
C LEU A 479 1.76 39.02 20.71
N MET A 480 1.97 37.98 21.51
CA MET A 480 1.59 38.00 22.92
C MET A 480 2.33 39.09 23.72
N SER A 481 3.60 39.35 23.41
CA SER A 481 4.39 40.40 24.09
C SER A 481 3.88 41.82 23.86
N VAL A 482 3.10 42.05 22.82
CA VAL A 482 2.48 43.36 22.49
C VAL A 482 0.99 43.43 22.86
N GLY A 483 0.51 42.43 23.67
CA GLY A 483 -0.84 42.45 24.22
C GLY A 483 -1.90 41.76 23.37
N ILE A 484 -1.51 40.93 22.41
CA ILE A 484 -2.45 40.08 21.67
C ILE A 484 -2.70 38.80 22.48
N THR A 485 -3.90 38.63 23.05
CA THR A 485 -4.28 37.51 23.89
C THR A 485 -5.04 36.43 23.14
N GLY A 486 -5.81 36.80 22.10
CA GLY A 486 -6.60 35.88 21.29
C GLY A 486 -6.10 35.81 19.84
N MET A 487 -5.93 34.60 19.32
CA MET A 487 -5.60 34.36 17.91
C MET A 487 -6.23 33.06 17.42
N THR A 488 -6.69 33.07 16.16
CA THR A 488 -7.12 31.85 15.46
C THR A 488 -5.98 31.37 14.59
N VAL A 489 -5.69 30.07 14.65
CA VAL A 489 -4.56 29.45 13.95
C VAL A 489 -5.07 28.32 13.05
N THR A 490 -4.75 28.39 11.76
CA THR A 490 -5.14 27.39 10.78
C THR A 490 -3.92 26.89 10.01
N ASN A 491 -3.79 25.59 9.85
CA ASN A 491 -2.79 25.02 8.96
C ASN A 491 -3.27 25.14 7.51
N VAL A 492 -2.45 25.73 6.66
CA VAL A 492 -2.76 25.96 5.24
C VAL A 492 -1.63 25.47 4.36
N LEU A 493 -1.95 25.18 3.09
CA LEU A 493 -0.96 24.85 2.08
C LEU A 493 -0.77 26.05 1.15
N GLY A 494 0.46 26.52 1.01
CA GLY A 494 0.81 27.64 0.15
C GLY A 494 1.46 27.17 -1.15
N CYS A 495 0.96 27.67 -2.30
CA CYS A 495 1.60 27.52 -3.60
C CYS A 495 2.19 28.86 -4.03
N GLY A 496 3.42 28.86 -4.56
CA GLY A 496 4.05 30.10 -5.02
C GLY A 496 5.43 29.87 -5.63
N ILE A 497 6.19 30.96 -5.77
CA ILE A 497 7.55 30.93 -6.36
C ILE A 497 8.52 30.09 -5.53
N GLN A 498 8.31 29.99 -4.21
CA GLN A 498 9.08 29.12 -3.33
C GLN A 498 8.67 27.68 -3.61
N LYS A 499 9.54 26.93 -4.29
CA LYS A 499 9.39 25.49 -4.46
C LYS A 499 9.99 24.77 -3.24
N GLY A 500 9.37 23.65 -2.82
CA GLY A 500 9.94 22.74 -1.84
C GLY A 500 11.23 22.11 -2.37
N LYS A 501 12.04 21.55 -1.46
CA LYS A 501 13.16 20.70 -1.90
C LYS A 501 12.60 19.52 -2.65
N PRO A 502 13.23 19.09 -3.76
CA PRO A 502 12.78 17.93 -4.49
C PRO A 502 12.77 16.70 -3.56
N GLU A 503 11.67 16.01 -3.54
CA GLU A 503 11.48 14.75 -2.82
C GLU A 503 11.35 13.62 -3.81
N TYR A 504 11.80 12.43 -3.43
CA TYR A 504 11.65 11.25 -4.27
C TYR A 504 10.74 10.25 -3.56
N TYR A 505 9.79 9.73 -4.28
CA TYR A 505 8.95 8.62 -3.85
C TYR A 505 9.13 7.47 -4.83
N ARG A 506 9.68 6.34 -4.35
CA ARG A 506 9.97 5.15 -5.18
C ARG A 506 10.81 5.48 -6.42
N GLY A 507 11.77 6.39 -6.24
CA GLY A 507 12.66 6.82 -7.33
C GLY A 507 12.05 7.83 -8.31
N THR A 508 10.80 8.22 -8.12
CA THR A 508 10.12 9.25 -8.92
C THR A 508 10.13 10.59 -8.18
N LEU A 509 10.47 11.66 -8.90
CA LEU A 509 10.49 13.01 -8.36
C LEU A 509 9.07 13.46 -7.98
N VAL A 510 8.88 13.86 -6.73
CA VAL A 510 7.66 14.54 -6.24
C VAL A 510 7.91 16.03 -6.27
N GLU A 511 7.21 16.75 -7.13
CA GLU A 511 7.25 18.20 -7.13
C GLU A 511 6.44 18.73 -5.94
N ALA A 512 7.12 19.19 -4.90
CA ALA A 512 6.49 19.84 -3.75
C ALA A 512 6.01 21.26 -4.16
N ASN A 513 4.87 21.32 -4.84
CA ASN A 513 4.26 22.59 -5.28
C ASN A 513 3.45 23.26 -4.16
N LEU A 514 3.11 22.52 -3.12
CA LEU A 514 2.37 22.98 -1.94
C LEU A 514 3.27 22.85 -0.72
N LEU A 515 3.51 23.97 -0.04
CA LEU A 515 4.31 24.01 1.18
C LEU A 515 3.41 24.22 2.39
N PRO A 516 3.63 23.49 3.51
CA PRO A 516 2.89 23.71 4.74
C PRO A 516 3.18 25.12 5.27
N LYS A 517 2.13 25.85 5.57
CA LYS A 517 2.12 27.20 6.13
C LYS A 517 1.13 27.23 7.31
N VAL A 518 1.26 28.26 8.13
CA VAL A 518 0.29 28.58 9.18
C VAL A 518 -0.30 29.93 8.87
N GLN A 519 -1.62 30.03 8.96
CA GLN A 519 -2.38 31.27 8.91
C GLN A 519 -2.79 31.62 10.33
N VAL A 520 -2.39 32.80 10.77
CA VAL A 520 -2.70 33.35 12.09
C VAL A 520 -3.59 34.55 11.89
N GLU A 521 -4.76 34.55 12.49
CA GLU A 521 -5.74 35.62 12.43
C GLU A 521 -5.91 36.24 13.83
N VAL A 522 -5.85 37.57 13.89
CA VAL A 522 -6.11 38.33 15.10
C VAL A 522 -7.03 39.49 14.77
N VAL A 523 -8.03 39.74 15.61
CA VAL A 523 -8.89 40.95 15.53
C VAL A 523 -8.48 41.89 16.66
N ILE A 524 -8.15 43.10 16.31
CA ILE A 524 -7.58 44.09 17.23
C ILE A 524 -8.39 45.38 17.22
N SER A 525 -8.45 46.00 18.39
CA SER A 525 -9.09 47.30 18.61
C SER A 525 -8.24 48.25 19.46
N LYS A 526 -7.54 47.74 20.49
CA LYS A 526 -6.70 48.51 21.42
C LYS A 526 -5.26 48.62 20.93
N VAL A 527 -4.70 47.54 20.41
CA VAL A 527 -3.31 47.53 19.94
C VAL A 527 -3.27 48.17 18.57
N PRO A 528 -2.38 49.19 18.34
CA PRO A 528 -2.28 49.81 17.03
C PRO A 528 -1.89 48.80 15.94
N VAL A 529 -2.59 48.81 14.82
CA VAL A 529 -2.35 47.93 13.67
C VAL A 529 -0.87 47.92 13.25
N ARG A 530 -0.27 49.12 13.26
CA ARG A 530 1.15 49.29 12.86
C ARG A 530 2.09 48.53 13.81
N THR A 531 1.81 48.51 15.11
CA THR A 531 2.58 47.76 16.11
C THR A 531 2.53 46.26 15.83
N VAL A 532 1.36 45.73 15.53
CA VAL A 532 1.19 44.30 15.20
C VAL A 532 1.95 43.93 13.93
N ILE A 533 1.85 44.77 12.88
CA ILE A 533 2.55 44.57 11.61
C ILE A 533 4.08 44.59 11.81
N GLU A 534 4.62 45.57 12.49
CA GLU A 534 6.08 45.69 12.69
C GLU A 534 6.61 44.58 13.60
N THR A 535 5.84 44.18 14.61
CA THR A 535 6.16 43.02 15.47
C THR A 535 6.20 41.73 14.67
N ALA A 536 5.18 41.49 13.85
CA ALA A 536 5.13 40.29 13.00
C ALA A 536 6.26 40.27 11.95
N LYS A 537 6.52 41.42 11.32
CA LYS A 537 7.65 41.58 10.38
C LYS A 537 8.97 41.24 11.06
N LYS A 538 9.23 41.80 12.23
CA LYS A 538 10.46 41.57 12.98
C LYS A 538 10.62 40.08 13.37
N ALA A 539 9.54 39.44 13.76
CA ALA A 539 9.53 38.02 14.16
C ALA A 539 9.74 37.07 12.99
N LEU A 540 9.25 37.42 11.79
CA LEU A 540 9.23 36.54 10.63
C LEU A 540 10.35 36.79 9.63
N TYR A 541 11.02 37.96 9.70
CA TYR A 541 12.01 38.39 8.72
C TYR A 541 13.26 37.51 8.76
N THR A 542 13.58 36.85 7.65
CA THR A 542 14.82 36.10 7.42
C THR A 542 15.64 36.66 6.24
N GLY A 543 15.09 37.61 5.48
CA GLY A 543 15.70 38.14 4.25
C GLY A 543 15.57 37.21 3.04
N HIS A 544 14.80 36.12 3.14
CA HIS A 544 14.62 35.16 2.07
C HIS A 544 13.17 35.09 1.61
N ILE A 545 12.96 34.67 0.36
CA ILE A 545 11.64 34.40 -0.19
C ILE A 545 10.93 33.36 0.68
N GLY A 546 9.69 33.66 1.08
CA GLY A 546 8.85 32.71 1.87
C GLY A 546 8.69 33.09 3.33
N ASP A 547 9.15 34.28 3.78
CA ASP A 547 8.97 34.77 5.14
C ASP A 547 7.50 34.99 5.51
N GLY A 548 6.62 35.15 4.54
CA GLY A 548 5.20 35.27 4.74
C GLY A 548 4.56 36.50 4.10
N LYS A 549 3.26 36.64 4.37
CA LYS A 549 2.46 37.81 3.97
C LYS A 549 1.54 38.20 5.11
N ILE A 550 1.29 39.52 5.22
CA ILE A 550 0.37 40.07 6.21
C ILE A 550 -0.73 40.78 5.43
N PHE A 551 -1.97 40.45 5.72
CA PHE A 551 -3.17 41.05 5.15
C PHE A 551 -3.90 41.80 6.25
N VAL A 552 -4.48 42.94 5.90
CA VAL A 552 -5.17 43.81 6.85
C VAL A 552 -6.56 44.10 6.31
N TYR A 553 -7.57 43.80 7.11
CA TYR A 553 -8.97 43.99 6.74
C TYR A 553 -9.68 44.85 7.76
N ASP A 554 -10.59 45.70 7.32
CA ASP A 554 -11.53 46.37 8.20
C ASP A 554 -12.61 45.36 8.64
N VAL A 555 -12.93 45.34 9.92
CA VAL A 555 -13.97 44.51 10.50
C VAL A 555 -15.18 45.39 10.75
N GLU A 556 -16.29 45.03 10.10
CA GLU A 556 -17.54 45.78 10.22
C GLU A 556 -18.16 45.64 11.61
N ASN A 557 -18.21 44.40 12.12
CA ASN A 557 -18.73 44.10 13.45
C ASN A 557 -18.12 42.79 13.99
N VAL A 558 -18.15 42.62 15.30
CA VAL A 558 -17.81 41.39 16.03
C VAL A 558 -18.92 41.11 17.05
N ILE A 559 -19.38 39.87 17.11
CA ILE A 559 -20.46 39.47 18.03
C ILE A 559 -19.93 38.34 18.92
N LYS A 560 -20.04 38.52 20.24
CA LYS A 560 -19.66 37.51 21.23
C LYS A 560 -20.82 36.52 21.43
N VAL A 561 -20.65 35.29 20.97
CA VAL A 561 -21.74 34.29 20.96
C VAL A 561 -22.32 34.03 22.34
N ARG A 562 -21.51 34.06 23.39
CA ARG A 562 -21.96 33.77 24.76
C ARG A 562 -22.88 34.85 25.36
N THR A 563 -22.60 36.11 25.08
CA THR A 563 -23.26 37.25 25.75
C THR A 563 -24.11 38.08 24.80
N GLY A 564 -23.93 37.96 23.48
CA GLY A 564 -24.57 38.80 22.49
C GLY A 564 -23.98 40.23 22.40
N GLU A 565 -22.90 40.53 23.10
CA GLU A 565 -22.18 41.79 23.00
C GLU A 565 -21.65 42.01 21.57
N GLU A 566 -21.70 43.24 21.09
CA GLU A 566 -21.27 43.57 19.73
C GLU A 566 -20.18 44.64 19.74
N GLY A 567 -19.46 44.70 18.62
CA GLY A 567 -18.44 45.72 18.38
C GLY A 567 -17.25 45.61 19.32
N TYR A 568 -16.84 46.75 19.86
CA TYR A 568 -15.67 46.85 20.74
C TYR A 568 -15.78 46.00 22.01
N ASP A 569 -16.97 45.94 22.60
CA ASP A 569 -17.20 45.23 23.86
C ASP A 569 -17.12 43.69 23.66
N ALA A 570 -17.48 43.22 22.47
CA ALA A 570 -17.34 41.81 22.13
C ALA A 570 -15.87 41.33 22.09
N LEU A 571 -14.91 42.21 21.91
CA LEU A 571 -13.47 41.94 21.91
C LEU A 571 -12.83 42.05 23.29
N GLN A 572 -13.59 42.44 24.33
CA GLN A 572 -13.07 42.53 25.67
C GLN A 572 -13.31 41.24 26.41
N ASP A 573 -12.23 40.50 26.70
CA ASP A 573 -12.28 39.40 27.63
C ASP A 573 -12.16 39.99 29.04
N VAL A 574 -13.30 40.09 29.71
CA VAL A 574 -13.36 40.36 31.14
C VAL A 574 -13.44 39.01 31.80
N GLU A 575 -12.44 38.66 32.62
CA GLU A 575 -12.50 37.49 33.49
C GLU A 575 -13.66 37.58 34.51
#